data_c16f9e6fa8f7dce3b6688729ea3edba2
#
_entry.id   c16f9e6fa8f7dce3b6688729ea3edba2
#
_cell.length_a   1.000
_cell.length_b   1.000
_cell.length_c   1.000
_cell.angle_alpha   90.00
_cell.angle_beta   90.00
_cell.angle_gamma   90.00
#
_symmetry.space_group_name_H-M   'P 1'
#
loop_
_entity.id
_entity.type
_entity.pdbx_description
1 polymer ?
#
loop_
_entity_poly.entity_id
_entity_poly.type
_entity_poly.pdbx_seq_one_letter_code
_entity_poly.pdbx_strand_id
1 'polypeptide(L)'
;MNQPLMLKATQKAGPKVTIAVGAVILALLLALPLLSLLPADSTLHVSAYTLTLVGKILCYAIVALALDLVWGYAGLLSLGHGLFFALGGYAMGMYLMRQASGDGLPAFMTFLSWTEMPWFWTGTSSFLWTLCLVILAPGLLALVFGFFAFRSRIKGCLLYTSDAADE
;
A
#
# COMPACT_ATOMS: atom_id res chain seq x y z
N MET A 1 18.82 23.13 -14.62
CA MET A 1 17.99 22.22 -13.82
C MET A 1 18.85 21.01 -13.46
N ASN A 2 19.33 20.92 -12.20
CA ASN A 2 20.21 19.83 -11.75
C ASN A 2 19.38 18.58 -11.53
N GLN A 3 19.52 17.60 -12.41
CA GLN A 3 18.93 16.28 -12.22
C GLN A 3 19.43 15.67 -10.90
N PRO A 4 18.55 15.07 -10.08
CA PRO A 4 18.97 14.46 -8.81
C PRO A 4 19.99 13.36 -9.04
N LEU A 5 20.99 13.32 -8.16
CA LEU A 5 22.16 12.40 -8.22
C LEU A 5 21.76 10.92 -8.41
N MET A 6 20.59 10.50 -7.91
CA MET A 6 20.06 9.15 -8.07
C MET A 6 19.69 8.81 -9.53
N LEU A 7 19.12 9.74 -10.28
CA LEU A 7 18.81 9.55 -11.71
C LEU A 7 20.08 9.40 -12.54
N LYS A 8 21.16 10.11 -12.20
CA LYS A 8 22.45 9.94 -12.86
C LYS A 8 23.10 8.58 -12.56
N ALA A 9 22.93 8.06 -11.36
CA ALA A 9 23.44 6.75 -10.98
C ALA A 9 22.73 5.60 -11.71
N THR A 10 21.40 5.66 -11.86
CA THR A 10 20.61 4.64 -12.59
C THR A 10 20.81 4.73 -14.10
N GLN A 11 21.04 5.91 -14.65
CA GLN A 11 21.31 6.09 -16.08
C GLN A 11 22.70 5.58 -16.48
N LYS A 12 23.65 5.54 -15.53
CA LYS A 12 25.00 4.98 -15.72
C LYS A 12 25.09 3.48 -15.48
N ALA A 13 24.12 2.92 -14.74
CA ALA A 13 23.96 1.48 -14.55
C ALA A 13 23.27 0.90 -15.77
N GLY A 14 23.99 0.13 -16.59
CA GLY A 14 23.37 -0.57 -17.74
C GLY A 14 22.20 -1.44 -17.29
N PRO A 15 21.25 -1.77 -18.19
CA PRO A 15 20.02 -2.50 -17.86
C PRO A 15 20.28 -3.82 -17.12
N LYS A 16 21.42 -4.43 -17.33
CA LYS A 16 21.86 -5.66 -16.63
C LYS A 16 22.12 -5.42 -15.13
N VAL A 17 22.68 -4.28 -14.76
CA VAL A 17 22.94 -3.94 -13.33
C VAL A 17 21.64 -3.65 -12.61
N THR A 18 20.71 -2.94 -13.25
CA THR A 18 19.38 -2.66 -12.68
C THR A 18 18.59 -3.93 -12.43
N ILE A 19 18.61 -4.87 -13.41
CA ILE A 19 17.97 -6.18 -13.26
C ILE A 19 18.63 -7.00 -12.16
N ALA A 20 19.96 -7.01 -12.08
CA ALA A 20 20.68 -7.75 -11.05
C ALA A 20 20.39 -7.22 -9.64
N VAL A 21 20.39 -5.91 -9.46
CA VAL A 21 20.02 -5.28 -8.18
C VAL A 21 18.58 -5.59 -7.80
N GLY A 22 17.64 -5.50 -8.74
CA GLY A 22 16.24 -5.88 -8.52
C GLY A 22 16.08 -7.34 -8.14
N ALA A 23 16.80 -8.25 -8.80
CA ALA A 23 16.79 -9.67 -8.47
C ALA A 23 17.35 -9.97 -7.07
N VAL A 24 18.44 -9.29 -6.68
CA VAL A 24 19.00 -9.41 -5.32
C VAL A 24 18.02 -8.93 -4.25
N ILE A 25 17.38 -7.78 -4.47
CA ILE A 25 16.38 -7.26 -3.55
C ILE A 25 15.19 -8.22 -3.43
N LEU A 26 14.70 -8.72 -4.55
CA LEU A 26 13.60 -9.70 -4.57
C LEU A 26 13.99 -11.00 -3.84
N ALA A 27 15.20 -11.51 -4.07
CA ALA A 27 15.69 -12.70 -3.39
C ALA A 27 15.80 -12.49 -1.87
N LEU A 28 16.30 -11.34 -1.41
CA LEU A 28 16.35 -10.99 0.01
C LEU A 28 14.94 -10.92 0.63
N LEU A 29 13.97 -10.31 -0.08
CA LEU A 29 12.59 -10.20 0.38
C LEU A 29 11.88 -11.56 0.49
N LEU A 30 12.18 -12.49 -0.42
CA LEU A 30 11.66 -13.85 -0.37
C LEU A 30 12.36 -14.71 0.68
N ALA A 31 13.63 -14.45 0.95
CA ALA A 31 14.40 -15.16 1.98
C ALA A 31 13.88 -14.87 3.41
N LEU A 32 13.45 -13.62 3.68
CA LEU A 32 12.98 -13.22 5.02
C LEU A 32 11.84 -14.09 5.58
N PRO A 33 10.73 -14.33 4.85
CA PRO A 33 9.69 -15.22 5.34
C PRO A 33 10.14 -16.69 5.45
N LEU A 34 11.04 -17.14 4.59
CA LEU A 34 11.60 -18.49 4.67
C LEU A 34 12.49 -18.66 5.93
N LEU A 35 13.29 -17.65 6.28
CA LEU A 35 14.09 -17.66 7.49
C LEU A 35 13.23 -17.62 8.77
N SER A 36 12.05 -17.03 8.72
CA SER A 36 11.13 -17.04 9.87
C SER A 36 10.49 -18.41 10.16
N LEU A 37 10.55 -19.35 9.21
CA LEU A 37 10.10 -20.73 9.38
C LEU A 37 11.14 -21.63 10.08
N LEU A 38 12.37 -21.16 10.24
CA LEU A 38 13.41 -21.90 10.94
C LEU A 38 13.09 -22.00 12.45
N PRO A 39 13.55 -23.07 13.13
CA PRO A 39 13.42 -23.20 14.58
C PRO A 39 14.04 -21.99 15.30
N ALA A 40 13.43 -21.59 16.43
CA ALA A 40 13.84 -20.42 17.21
C ALA A 40 15.28 -20.49 17.74
N ASP A 41 15.84 -21.69 17.84
CA ASP A 41 17.23 -21.94 18.30
C ASP A 41 18.28 -21.67 17.21
N SER A 42 17.89 -21.41 15.98
CA SER A 42 18.83 -21.14 14.90
C SER A 42 19.29 -19.67 14.92
N THR A 43 20.59 -19.45 14.70
CA THR A 43 21.20 -18.09 14.62
C THR A 43 20.63 -17.25 13.47
N LEU A 44 19.96 -17.87 12.51
CA LEU A 44 19.37 -17.22 11.33
C LEU A 44 17.85 -17.02 11.46
N HIS A 45 17.25 -17.36 12.61
CA HIS A 45 15.82 -17.19 12.83
C HIS A 45 15.44 -15.71 12.85
N VAL A 46 14.50 -15.33 11.96
CA VAL A 46 13.95 -13.97 11.91
C VAL A 46 12.68 -13.91 12.76
N SER A 47 12.65 -13.03 13.75
CA SER A 47 11.50 -12.88 14.63
C SER A 47 10.26 -12.41 13.85
N ALA A 48 9.07 -12.82 14.29
CA ALA A 48 7.78 -12.39 13.70
C ALA A 48 7.63 -10.86 13.72
N TYR A 49 8.21 -10.19 14.73
CA TYR A 49 8.22 -8.73 14.82
C TYR A 49 9.00 -8.11 13.64
N THR A 50 10.19 -8.62 13.36
CA THR A 50 11.04 -8.13 12.26
C THR A 50 10.35 -8.34 10.91
N LEU A 51 9.71 -9.51 10.71
CA LEU A 51 8.97 -9.81 9.50
C LEU A 51 7.81 -8.82 9.29
N THR A 52 7.04 -8.55 10.36
CA THR A 52 5.94 -7.58 10.33
C THR A 52 6.44 -6.16 10.04
N LEU A 53 7.57 -5.77 10.64
CA LEU A 53 8.18 -4.45 10.41
C LEU A 53 8.61 -4.28 8.95
N VAL A 54 9.28 -5.28 8.38
CA VAL A 54 9.70 -5.27 6.97
C VAL A 54 8.48 -5.21 6.04
N GLY A 55 7.43 -5.97 6.33
CA GLY A 55 6.17 -5.91 5.59
C GLY A 55 5.55 -4.50 5.59
N LYS A 56 5.53 -3.83 6.74
CA LYS A 56 5.10 -2.43 6.85
C LYS A 56 5.93 -1.49 5.99
N ILE A 57 7.24 -1.58 6.07
CA ILE A 57 8.16 -0.74 5.30
C ILE A 57 7.92 -0.93 3.80
N LEU A 58 7.72 -2.17 3.35
CA LEU A 58 7.42 -2.47 1.94
C LEU A 58 6.09 -1.85 1.48
N CYS A 59 5.04 -1.95 2.29
CA CYS A 59 3.76 -1.31 1.98
C CYS A 59 3.91 0.21 1.82
N TYR A 60 4.63 0.86 2.73
CA TYR A 60 4.89 2.30 2.61
C TYR A 60 5.79 2.66 1.44
N ALA A 61 6.76 1.81 1.09
CA ALA A 61 7.60 2.00 -0.08
C ALA A 61 6.78 1.97 -1.39
N ILE A 62 5.79 1.07 -1.50
CA ILE A 62 4.88 1.02 -2.65
C ILE A 62 4.05 2.31 -2.75
N VAL A 63 3.53 2.82 -1.62
CA VAL A 63 2.79 4.09 -1.59
C VAL A 63 3.67 5.26 -1.98
N ALA A 64 4.90 5.30 -1.48
CA ALA A 64 5.87 6.34 -1.82
C ALA A 64 6.21 6.34 -3.32
N LEU A 65 6.42 5.15 -3.91
CA LEU A 65 6.63 5.01 -5.36
C LEU A 65 5.40 5.46 -6.16
N ALA A 66 4.21 5.14 -5.72
CA ALA A 66 2.98 5.57 -6.38
C ALA A 66 2.83 7.09 -6.35
N LEU A 67 3.15 7.74 -5.22
CA LEU A 67 3.17 9.20 -5.09
C LEU A 67 4.22 9.84 -5.99
N ASP A 68 5.43 9.27 -6.04
CA ASP A 68 6.52 9.76 -6.87
C ASP A 68 6.18 9.68 -8.36
N LEU A 69 5.53 8.61 -8.80
CA LEU A 69 5.03 8.48 -10.16
C LEU A 69 3.99 9.55 -10.51
N VAL A 70 3.03 9.80 -9.62
CA VAL A 70 1.99 10.82 -9.86
C VAL A 70 2.62 12.20 -9.91
N TRP A 71 3.53 12.53 -9.00
CA TRP A 71 4.20 13.81 -8.99
C TRP A 71 5.17 13.97 -10.17
N GLY A 72 5.97 12.95 -10.46
CA GLY A 72 6.99 13.00 -11.50
C GLY A 72 6.43 13.08 -12.91
N TYR A 73 5.32 12.40 -13.21
CA TYR A 73 4.71 12.36 -14.54
C TYR A 73 3.56 13.35 -14.71
N ALA A 74 2.70 13.49 -13.72
CA ALA A 74 1.51 14.33 -13.82
C ALA A 74 1.73 15.74 -13.25
N GLY A 75 2.81 15.96 -12.49
CA GLY A 75 3.07 17.23 -11.81
C GLY A 75 2.02 17.61 -10.75
N LEU A 76 1.21 16.64 -10.32
CA LEU A 76 0.10 16.83 -9.41
C LEU A 76 0.43 16.28 -8.03
N LEU A 77 0.38 17.09 -7.00
CA LEU A 77 0.51 16.65 -5.62
C LEU A 77 -0.85 16.12 -5.13
N SER A 78 -1.00 14.80 -5.03
CA SER A 78 -2.21 14.17 -4.53
C SER A 78 -2.13 13.89 -3.02
N LEU A 79 -2.71 14.77 -2.21
CA LEU A 79 -2.83 14.56 -0.76
C LEU A 79 -3.85 13.45 -0.39
N GLY A 80 -4.75 13.10 -1.32
CA GLY A 80 -5.76 12.06 -1.12
C GLY A 80 -5.27 10.62 -1.33
N HIS A 81 -4.02 10.42 -1.75
CA HIS A 81 -3.50 9.07 -2.07
C HIS A 81 -3.54 8.11 -0.87
N GLY A 82 -3.29 8.64 0.33
CA GLY A 82 -3.38 7.88 1.59
C GLY A 82 -4.77 7.34 1.89
N LEU A 83 -5.84 8.03 1.46
CA LEU A 83 -7.21 7.59 1.65
C LEU A 83 -7.49 6.27 0.89
N PHE A 84 -7.08 6.18 -0.36
CA PHE A 84 -7.26 4.99 -1.19
C PHE A 84 -6.46 3.81 -0.65
N PHE A 85 -5.24 4.07 -0.19
CA PHE A 85 -4.40 3.07 0.45
C PHE A 85 -5.02 2.57 1.77
N ALA A 86 -5.52 3.47 2.60
CA ALA A 86 -6.16 3.13 3.87
C ALA A 86 -7.41 2.27 3.65
N LEU A 87 -8.26 2.60 2.66
CA LEU A 87 -9.46 1.82 2.35
C LEU A 87 -9.13 0.37 1.97
N GLY A 88 -8.14 0.17 1.10
CA GLY A 88 -7.67 -1.17 0.75
C GLY A 88 -7.10 -1.91 1.96
N GLY A 89 -6.32 -1.21 2.79
CA GLY A 89 -5.77 -1.75 4.03
C GLY A 89 -6.84 -2.16 5.04
N TYR A 90 -7.92 -1.40 5.18
CA TYR A 90 -9.06 -1.74 6.03
C TYR A 90 -9.77 -3.01 5.57
N ALA A 91 -10.01 -3.15 4.27
CA ALA A 91 -10.66 -4.34 3.73
C ALA A 91 -9.82 -5.61 3.99
N MET A 92 -8.51 -5.54 3.73
CA MET A 92 -7.61 -6.67 3.99
C MET A 92 -7.43 -6.93 5.49
N GLY A 93 -7.31 -5.87 6.30
CA GLY A 93 -7.22 -5.96 7.76
C GLY A 93 -8.43 -6.65 8.38
N MET A 94 -9.64 -6.36 7.87
CA MET A 94 -10.86 -7.00 8.32
C MET A 94 -10.88 -8.50 8.02
N TYR A 95 -10.43 -8.91 6.84
CA TYR A 95 -10.26 -10.32 6.50
C TYR A 95 -9.31 -11.02 7.48
N LEU A 96 -8.12 -10.45 7.72
CA LEU A 96 -7.12 -11.03 8.60
C LEU A 96 -7.62 -11.14 10.05
N MET A 97 -8.31 -10.11 10.54
CA MET A 97 -8.89 -10.13 11.88
C MET A 97 -9.98 -11.20 12.03
N ARG A 98 -10.81 -11.39 11.01
CA ARG A 98 -11.81 -12.46 11.01
C ARG A 98 -11.18 -13.85 10.99
N GLN A 99 -10.13 -14.03 10.20
CA GLN A 99 -9.39 -15.32 10.19
C GLN A 99 -8.75 -15.61 11.57
N ALA A 100 -8.26 -14.57 12.25
CA ALA A 100 -7.69 -14.71 13.59
C ALA A 100 -8.74 -14.95 14.68
N SER A 101 -9.97 -14.45 14.52
CA SER A 101 -11.07 -14.60 15.49
C SER A 101 -11.90 -15.87 15.29
N GLY A 102 -11.70 -16.60 14.16
CA GLY A 102 -12.51 -17.77 13.81
C GLY A 102 -13.99 -17.44 13.66
N ASP A 103 -14.85 -18.18 14.36
CA ASP A 103 -16.31 -17.99 14.30
C ASP A 103 -16.81 -16.82 15.18
N GLY A 104 -15.91 -16.16 15.93
CA GLY A 104 -16.24 -15.05 16.82
C GLY A 104 -16.18 -13.68 16.14
N LEU A 105 -16.69 -12.67 16.85
CA LEU A 105 -16.50 -11.26 16.46
C LEU A 105 -15.04 -10.84 16.68
N PRO A 106 -14.46 -10.04 15.78
CA PRO A 106 -13.14 -9.46 15.98
C PRO A 106 -13.03 -8.70 17.32
N ALA A 107 -11.90 -8.81 17.99
CA ALA A 107 -11.69 -8.25 19.34
C ALA A 107 -11.98 -6.74 19.42
N PHE A 108 -11.71 -5.97 18.37
CA PHE A 108 -12.03 -4.54 18.37
C PHE A 108 -13.54 -4.25 18.32
N MET A 109 -14.36 -5.12 17.73
CA MET A 109 -15.82 -4.98 17.72
C MET A 109 -16.42 -5.28 19.08
N THR A 110 -15.91 -6.30 19.76
CA THR A 110 -16.32 -6.62 21.14
C THR A 110 -15.93 -5.49 22.11
N PHE A 111 -14.75 -4.88 21.91
CA PHE A 111 -14.32 -3.70 22.68
C PHE A 111 -15.25 -2.49 22.45
N LEU A 112 -15.76 -2.31 21.23
CA LEU A 112 -16.73 -1.27 20.89
C LEU A 112 -18.17 -1.64 21.26
N SER A 113 -18.38 -2.72 21.99
CA SER A 113 -19.70 -3.22 22.40
C SER A 113 -20.64 -3.58 21.24
N TRP A 114 -20.06 -3.97 20.09
CA TRP A 114 -20.85 -4.46 18.97
C TRP A 114 -21.20 -5.94 19.21
N THR A 115 -22.47 -6.25 19.06
CA THR A 115 -23.00 -7.61 19.28
C THR A 115 -23.11 -8.43 18.02
N GLU A 116 -23.18 -7.76 16.86
CA GLU A 116 -23.38 -8.41 15.57
C GLU A 116 -22.45 -7.86 14.50
N MET A 117 -22.14 -8.70 13.51
CA MET A 117 -21.35 -8.31 12.36
C MET A 117 -22.19 -7.46 11.39
N PRO A 118 -21.73 -6.24 11.01
CA PRO A 118 -22.42 -5.45 9.99
C PRO A 118 -22.51 -6.19 8.66
N TRP A 119 -23.65 -6.03 7.97
CA TRP A 119 -23.93 -6.73 6.71
C TRP A 119 -22.88 -6.50 5.61
N PHE A 120 -22.25 -5.33 5.58
CA PHE A 120 -21.21 -5.00 4.60
C PHE A 120 -19.87 -5.71 4.84
N TRP A 121 -19.68 -6.30 6.02
CA TRP A 121 -18.51 -7.12 6.34
C TRP A 121 -18.77 -8.63 6.24
N THR A 122 -20.01 -9.07 6.04
CA THR A 122 -20.35 -10.50 6.06
C THR A 122 -19.60 -11.33 5.00
N GLY A 123 -19.34 -10.75 3.83
CA GLY A 123 -18.59 -11.41 2.74
C GLY A 123 -17.08 -11.52 2.95
N THR A 124 -16.49 -10.81 3.90
CA THR A 124 -15.03 -10.76 4.09
C THR A 124 -14.43 -12.03 4.73
N SER A 125 -15.18 -13.11 4.88
CA SER A 125 -14.65 -14.43 5.23
C SER A 125 -13.93 -15.12 4.05
N SER A 126 -14.30 -14.79 2.82
CA SER A 126 -13.68 -15.31 1.61
C SER A 126 -12.53 -14.42 1.15
N PHE A 127 -11.36 -15.02 0.91
CA PHE A 127 -10.17 -14.30 0.41
C PHE A 127 -10.42 -13.63 -0.95
N LEU A 128 -11.07 -14.35 -1.88
CA LEU A 128 -11.37 -13.81 -3.21
C LEU A 128 -12.30 -12.60 -3.16
N TRP A 129 -13.33 -12.66 -2.31
CA TRP A 129 -14.24 -11.54 -2.12
C TRP A 129 -13.53 -10.32 -1.54
N THR A 130 -12.69 -10.56 -0.54
CA THR A 130 -11.88 -9.49 0.08
C THR A 130 -10.90 -8.88 -0.93
N LEU A 131 -10.25 -9.69 -1.76
CA LEU A 131 -9.35 -9.20 -2.80
C LEU A 131 -10.09 -8.31 -3.81
N CYS A 132 -11.30 -8.71 -4.23
CA CYS A 132 -12.15 -7.87 -5.06
C CYS A 132 -12.50 -6.54 -4.35
N LEU A 133 -12.82 -6.59 -3.06
CA LEU A 133 -13.19 -5.42 -2.28
C LEU A 133 -12.02 -4.46 -2.07
N VAL A 134 -10.80 -4.97 -1.88
CA VAL A 134 -9.54 -4.19 -1.80
C VAL A 134 -9.30 -3.37 -3.08
N ILE A 135 -9.69 -3.89 -4.23
CA ILE A 135 -9.52 -3.21 -5.53
C ILE A 135 -10.73 -2.33 -5.85
N LEU A 136 -11.95 -2.86 -5.68
CA LEU A 136 -13.18 -2.19 -6.08
C LEU A 136 -13.53 -1.00 -5.18
N ALA A 137 -13.36 -1.11 -3.85
CA ALA A 137 -13.74 -0.03 -2.94
C ALA A 137 -12.91 1.25 -3.18
N PRO A 138 -11.57 1.23 -3.15
CA PRO A 138 -10.79 2.42 -3.48
C PRO A 138 -10.90 2.81 -4.95
N GLY A 139 -11.04 1.85 -5.89
CA GLY A 139 -11.22 2.12 -7.30
C GLY A 139 -12.51 2.87 -7.61
N LEU A 140 -13.63 2.44 -7.04
CA LEU A 140 -14.92 3.10 -7.20
C LEU A 140 -14.91 4.50 -6.57
N LEU A 141 -14.32 4.62 -5.40
CA LEU A 141 -14.15 5.91 -4.75
C LEU A 141 -13.30 6.86 -5.59
N ALA A 142 -12.17 6.38 -6.13
CA ALA A 142 -11.30 7.15 -7.02
C ALA A 142 -12.03 7.59 -8.29
N LEU A 143 -12.89 6.74 -8.85
CA LEU A 143 -13.70 7.03 -10.03
C LEU A 143 -14.73 8.13 -9.74
N VAL A 144 -15.42 8.04 -8.62
CA VAL A 144 -16.40 9.06 -8.18
C VAL A 144 -15.71 10.40 -7.94
N PHE A 145 -14.65 10.44 -7.15
CA PHE A 145 -13.91 11.67 -6.89
C PHE A 145 -13.27 12.24 -8.16
N GLY A 146 -12.68 11.40 -8.99
CA GLY A 146 -12.10 11.80 -10.26
C GLY A 146 -13.14 12.42 -11.20
N PHE A 147 -14.31 11.78 -11.33
CA PHE A 147 -15.38 12.30 -12.14
C PHE A 147 -15.83 13.69 -11.68
N PHE A 148 -16.04 13.89 -10.38
CA PHE A 148 -16.43 15.19 -9.84
C PHE A 148 -15.31 16.24 -9.98
N ALA A 149 -14.06 15.86 -9.72
CA ALA A 149 -12.93 16.77 -9.84
C ALA A 149 -12.73 17.26 -11.27
N PHE A 150 -12.78 16.36 -12.26
CA PHE A 150 -12.64 16.75 -13.68
C PHE A 150 -13.86 17.51 -14.20
N ARG A 151 -15.07 17.14 -13.78
CA ARG A 151 -16.32 17.81 -14.22
C ARG A 151 -16.45 19.21 -13.64
N SER A 152 -16.07 19.43 -12.40
CA SER A 152 -16.23 20.73 -11.73
C SER A 152 -15.13 21.74 -12.06
N ARG A 153 -14.12 21.35 -12.85
CA ARG A 153 -12.94 22.20 -13.17
C ARG A 153 -12.35 22.89 -11.93
N ILE A 154 -12.45 22.26 -10.77
CA ILE A 154 -11.89 22.78 -9.53
C ILE A 154 -10.37 22.80 -9.67
N LYS A 155 -9.82 23.93 -10.08
CA LYS A 155 -8.41 24.25 -9.94
C LYS A 155 -8.21 24.60 -8.46
N GLY A 156 -7.72 23.69 -7.69
CA GLY A 156 -7.34 24.09 -6.35
C GLY A 156 -7.62 23.10 -5.25
N CYS A 157 -6.91 23.22 -4.20
CA CYS A 157 -6.91 22.61 -2.88
C CYS A 157 -6.46 21.16 -2.77
N LEU A 158 -6.74 20.25 -3.74
CA LEU A 158 -6.23 18.88 -3.73
C LEU A 158 -5.29 18.55 -4.89
N LEU A 159 -5.26 19.44 -5.91
CA LEU A 159 -4.40 19.35 -7.09
C LEU A 159 -3.56 20.64 -7.15
N TYR A 160 -2.39 20.61 -6.57
CA TYR A 160 -1.43 21.70 -6.72
C TYR A 160 -0.70 21.52 -8.07
N THR A 161 -0.97 22.36 -9.02
CA THR A 161 -0.18 22.45 -10.25
C THR A 161 0.99 23.39 -10.00
N SER A 162 2.19 23.04 -10.41
CA SER A 162 3.41 23.81 -10.25
C SER A 162 3.45 25.11 -11.08
N ASP A 163 2.34 25.51 -11.69
CA ASP A 163 2.23 26.76 -12.49
C ASP A 163 2.36 28.05 -11.65
N ALA A 164 2.46 27.94 -10.33
CA ALA A 164 2.73 29.08 -9.45
C ALA A 164 4.22 29.45 -9.35
N ALA A 165 5.10 28.75 -10.06
CA ALA A 165 6.54 28.99 -10.00
C ALA A 165 7.11 29.77 -11.22
N ASP A 166 6.27 30.13 -12.18
CA ASP A 166 6.69 30.85 -13.41
C ASP A 166 6.17 32.31 -13.48
N GLU A 167 5.72 32.90 -12.35
CA GLU A 167 5.52 34.36 -12.23
C GLU A 167 6.56 35.01 -11.33
#